data_1bba6a40872cc070aeb82d7c63a24b24
#
_entry.id   1bba6a40872cc070aeb82d7c63a24b24
#
_cell.length_a   1.000
_cell.length_b   1.000
_cell.length_c   1.000
_cell.angle_alpha   90.00
_cell.angle_beta   90.00
_cell.angle_gamma   90.00
#
_symmetry.space_group_name_H-M   'P 1'
#
loop_
_entity.id
_entity.type
_entity.pdbx_description
1 polymer ?
#
loop_
_entity_poly.entity_id
_entity_poly.type
_entity_poly.pdbx_seq_one_letter_code
_entity_poly.pdbx_strand_id
1 'polypeptide(L)'
;MLFSSIPFLYYFLPLVLAVYFLVPRGLKNAVLFASSLLFYAWGEPRFCLFMLLSILQGYVFGRLIEKNAENRKWSKIFLTASVLLSLGLLGYCKYADFFISSLNAVTGLSLKLLRVALPIGISFYTFQILSYVVDVYRGDVPAQKSFLKLGTYIAMFPQLIAGPIVRYAEI
;
A
#
# COMPACT_ATOMS: atom_id res chain seq x y z
N MET A 1 -3.69 -12.55 -11.83
CA MET A 1 -5.13 -12.75 -12.13
C MET A 1 -5.74 -11.42 -12.51
N LEU A 2 -6.47 -11.36 -13.62
CA LEU A 2 -7.17 -10.14 -14.02
C LEU A 2 -8.52 -10.06 -13.30
N PHE A 3 -8.90 -8.86 -12.88
CA PHE A 3 -10.16 -8.62 -12.16
C PHE A 3 -11.40 -9.04 -12.97
N SER A 4 -11.34 -8.90 -14.29
CA SER A 4 -12.40 -9.29 -15.22
C SER A 4 -12.27 -10.72 -15.76
N SER A 5 -11.30 -11.50 -15.28
CA SER A 5 -11.09 -12.87 -15.77
C SER A 5 -12.16 -13.84 -15.27
N ILE A 6 -12.44 -14.88 -16.07
CA ILE A 6 -13.37 -15.95 -15.70
C ILE A 6 -12.98 -16.64 -14.38
N PRO A 7 -11.70 -17.03 -14.15
CA PRO A 7 -11.29 -17.60 -12.88
C PRO A 7 -11.58 -16.70 -11.68
N PHE A 8 -11.39 -15.39 -11.81
CA PHE A 8 -11.72 -14.45 -10.76
C PHE A 8 -13.22 -14.45 -10.45
N LEU A 9 -14.06 -14.26 -11.47
CA LEU A 9 -15.50 -14.09 -11.30
C LEU A 9 -16.19 -15.34 -10.81
N TYR A 10 -15.80 -16.51 -11.29
CA TYR A 10 -16.49 -17.77 -11.01
C TYR A 10 -15.89 -18.60 -9.88
N TYR A 11 -14.62 -18.43 -9.58
CA TYR A 11 -13.94 -19.22 -8.56
C TYR A 11 -13.46 -18.38 -7.38
N PHE A 12 -12.65 -17.38 -7.64
CA PHE A 12 -12.04 -16.59 -6.57
C PHE A 12 -13.04 -15.74 -5.80
N LEU A 13 -13.83 -14.94 -6.48
CA LEU A 13 -14.79 -14.02 -5.84
C LEU A 13 -15.88 -14.78 -5.06
N PRO A 14 -16.55 -15.82 -5.61
CA PRO A 14 -17.51 -16.61 -4.84
C PRO A 14 -16.89 -17.30 -3.63
N LEU A 15 -15.67 -17.84 -3.76
CA LEU A 15 -14.96 -18.48 -2.66
C LEU A 15 -14.65 -17.49 -1.53
N VAL A 16 -14.14 -16.32 -1.87
CA VAL A 16 -13.85 -15.26 -0.89
C VAL A 16 -15.11 -14.81 -0.18
N LEU A 17 -16.20 -14.60 -0.90
CA LEU A 17 -17.48 -14.23 -0.32
C LEU A 17 -18.04 -15.32 0.60
N ALA A 18 -17.98 -16.58 0.18
CA ALA A 18 -18.42 -17.70 0.99
C ALA A 18 -17.63 -17.79 2.30
N VAL A 19 -16.32 -17.72 2.24
CA VAL A 19 -15.46 -17.74 3.44
C VAL A 19 -15.72 -16.51 4.31
N TYR A 20 -15.88 -15.33 3.73
CA TYR A 20 -16.17 -14.11 4.45
C TYR A 20 -17.46 -14.18 5.27
N PHE A 21 -18.51 -14.76 4.71
CA PHE A 21 -19.79 -14.91 5.41
C PHE A 21 -19.81 -16.06 6.43
N LEU A 22 -18.98 -17.09 6.22
CA LEU A 22 -18.89 -18.23 7.14
C LEU A 22 -18.07 -17.96 8.40
N VAL A 23 -17.09 -17.04 8.34
CA VAL A 23 -16.22 -16.75 9.49
C VAL A 23 -16.88 -15.80 10.49
N PRO A 24 -16.54 -15.88 11.79
CA PRO A 24 -16.99 -14.94 12.78
C PRO A 24 -16.47 -13.51 12.51
N ARG A 25 -17.17 -12.53 13.06
CA ARG A 25 -16.88 -11.09 12.83
C ARG A 25 -15.42 -10.69 13.08
N GLY A 26 -14.77 -11.30 14.07
CA GLY A 26 -13.37 -11.02 14.39
C GLY A 26 -12.36 -11.47 13.31
N LEU A 27 -12.73 -12.44 12.47
CA LEU A 27 -11.85 -12.96 11.41
C LEU A 27 -12.15 -12.40 10.01
N LYS A 28 -13.19 -11.59 9.87
CA LYS A 28 -13.56 -11.03 8.55
C LYS A 28 -12.46 -10.20 7.93
N ASN A 29 -11.82 -9.33 8.71
CA ASN A 29 -10.68 -8.53 8.24
C ASN A 29 -9.49 -9.41 7.86
N ALA A 30 -9.22 -10.48 8.60
CA ALA A 30 -8.17 -11.45 8.28
C ALA A 30 -8.44 -12.14 6.93
N VAL A 31 -9.68 -12.54 6.68
CA VAL A 31 -10.09 -13.15 5.41
C VAL A 31 -9.92 -12.18 4.25
N LEU A 32 -10.39 -10.95 4.40
CA LEU A 32 -10.25 -9.92 3.36
C LEU A 32 -8.78 -9.59 3.08
N PHE A 33 -7.97 -9.45 4.11
CA PHE A 33 -6.55 -9.18 3.96
C PHE A 33 -5.81 -10.33 3.29
N ALA A 34 -6.02 -11.56 3.76
CA ALA A 34 -5.42 -12.75 3.18
C ALA A 34 -5.84 -12.97 1.72
N SER A 35 -7.11 -12.76 1.41
CA SER A 35 -7.63 -12.86 0.04
C SER A 35 -7.03 -11.80 -0.87
N SER A 36 -6.88 -10.58 -0.38
CA SER A 36 -6.26 -9.48 -1.13
C SER A 36 -4.78 -9.76 -1.40
N LEU A 37 -4.04 -10.26 -0.42
CA LEU A 37 -2.65 -10.67 -0.60
C LEU A 37 -2.53 -11.83 -1.57
N LEU A 38 -3.41 -12.81 -1.50
CA LEU A 38 -3.43 -13.95 -2.42
C LEU A 38 -3.70 -13.49 -3.85
N PHE A 39 -4.69 -12.63 -4.05
CA PHE A 39 -5.00 -12.03 -5.35
C PHE A 39 -3.79 -11.29 -5.93
N TYR A 40 -3.14 -10.49 -5.11
CA TYR A 40 -1.98 -9.70 -5.51
C TYR A 40 -0.76 -10.58 -5.81
N ALA A 41 -0.49 -11.58 -4.96
CA ALA A 41 0.61 -12.52 -5.12
C ALA A 41 0.42 -13.48 -6.32
N TRP A 42 -0.81 -13.71 -6.74
CA TRP A 42 -1.09 -14.52 -7.93
C TRP A 42 -0.47 -13.94 -9.20
N GLY A 43 -0.47 -12.61 -9.32
CA GLY A 43 0.18 -11.94 -10.45
C GLY A 43 1.70 -11.96 -10.32
N GLU A 44 2.22 -11.43 -9.22
CA GLU A 44 3.66 -11.29 -8.96
C GLU A 44 3.95 -11.30 -7.45
N PRO A 45 4.51 -12.40 -6.91
CA PRO A 45 4.77 -12.51 -5.47
C PRO A 45 5.73 -11.42 -4.93
N ARG A 46 6.67 -10.95 -5.74
CA ARG A 46 7.63 -9.90 -5.35
C ARG A 46 6.95 -8.59 -4.98
N PHE A 47 5.87 -8.25 -5.67
CA PHE A 47 5.13 -7.02 -5.42
C PHE A 47 4.35 -7.06 -4.11
N CYS A 48 3.96 -8.25 -3.68
CA CYS A 48 3.34 -8.47 -2.39
C CYS A 48 4.26 -8.04 -1.24
N LEU A 49 5.56 -8.29 -1.36
CA LEU A 49 6.55 -7.85 -0.38
C LEU A 49 6.63 -6.31 -0.31
N PHE A 50 6.67 -5.63 -1.45
CA PHE A 50 6.66 -4.16 -1.49
C PHE A 50 5.42 -3.58 -0.83
N MET A 51 4.26 -4.16 -1.10
CA MET A 51 3.01 -3.74 -0.48
C MET A 51 3.02 -3.96 1.04
N LEU A 52 3.47 -5.12 1.51
CA LEU A 52 3.59 -5.41 2.94
C LEU A 52 4.56 -4.46 3.65
N LEU A 53 5.70 -4.17 3.04
CA LEU A 53 6.66 -3.20 3.59
C LEU A 53 6.05 -1.79 3.65
N SER A 54 5.29 -1.40 2.64
CA SER A 54 4.60 -0.10 2.63
C SER A 54 3.53 -0.02 3.70
N ILE A 55 2.75 -1.08 3.90
CA ILE A 55 1.75 -1.16 4.98
C ILE A 55 2.43 -1.09 6.35
N LEU A 56 3.51 -1.85 6.54
CA LEU A 56 4.29 -1.85 7.79
C LEU A 56 4.84 -0.45 8.09
N GLN A 57 5.39 0.22 7.09
CA GLN A 57 5.88 1.58 7.20
C GLN A 57 4.76 2.53 7.64
N GLY A 58 3.61 2.51 6.97
CA GLY A 58 2.45 3.34 7.32
C GLY A 58 1.96 3.06 8.75
N TYR A 59 1.92 1.80 9.15
CA TYR A 59 1.55 1.40 10.50
C TYR A 59 2.51 1.96 11.55
N VAL A 60 3.80 1.74 11.37
CA VAL A 60 4.84 2.16 12.34
C VAL A 60 4.87 3.69 12.45
N PHE A 61 4.90 4.39 11.33
CA PHE A 61 4.95 5.86 11.36
C PHE A 61 3.65 6.49 11.87
N GLY A 62 2.49 5.93 11.54
CA GLY A 62 1.23 6.37 12.11
C GLY A 62 1.21 6.27 13.64
N ARG A 63 1.70 5.16 14.19
CA ARG A 63 1.83 4.97 15.65
C ARG A 63 2.85 5.92 16.28
N LEU A 64 3.99 6.14 15.63
CA LEU A 64 5.01 7.06 16.12
C LEU A 64 4.52 8.51 16.12
N ILE A 65 3.80 8.92 15.09
CA ILE A 65 3.22 10.26 15.00
C ILE A 65 2.19 10.47 16.11
N GLU A 66 1.30 9.52 16.33
CA GLU A 66 0.31 9.62 17.41
C GLU A 66 0.97 9.66 18.79
N LYS A 67 1.95 8.79 19.04
CA LYS A 67 2.69 8.76 20.31
C LYS A 67 3.40 10.08 20.60
N ASN A 68 3.86 10.78 19.60
CA ASN A 68 4.57 12.07 19.72
C ASN A 68 3.67 13.26 19.35
N ALA A 69 2.36 13.13 19.43
CA ALA A 69 1.41 14.18 19.06
C ALA A 69 1.61 15.48 19.87
N GLU A 70 1.99 15.37 21.13
CA GLU A 70 2.29 16.53 21.99
C GLU A 70 3.58 17.24 21.58
N ASN A 71 4.56 16.52 21.05
CA ASN A 71 5.81 17.08 20.56
C ASN A 71 5.77 17.24 19.04
N ARG A 72 5.26 18.37 18.58
CA ARG A 72 5.04 18.65 17.16
C ARG A 72 6.31 18.56 16.30
N LYS A 73 7.48 18.78 16.87
CA LYS A 73 8.77 18.67 16.16
C LYS A 73 9.04 17.22 15.77
N TRP A 74 8.93 16.27 16.70
CA TRP A 74 9.14 14.86 16.44
C TRP A 74 8.05 14.28 15.54
N SER A 75 6.81 14.65 15.77
CA SER A 75 5.69 14.25 14.92
C SER A 75 5.90 14.67 13.47
N LYS A 76 6.38 15.89 13.24
CA LYS A 76 6.70 16.40 11.90
C LYS A 76 7.88 15.66 11.27
N ILE A 77 8.90 15.29 12.05
CA ILE A 77 10.06 14.51 11.55
C ILE A 77 9.58 13.12 11.08
N PHE A 78 8.75 12.44 11.85
CA PHE A 78 8.21 11.14 11.48
C PHE A 78 7.30 11.23 10.26
N LEU A 79 6.47 12.27 10.16
CA LEU A 79 5.66 12.51 8.96
C LEU A 79 6.55 12.68 7.73
N THR A 80 7.56 13.53 7.81
CA THR A 80 8.49 13.79 6.70
C THR A 80 9.23 12.52 6.30
N ALA A 81 9.70 11.74 7.27
CA ALA A 81 10.36 10.47 7.00
C ALA A 81 9.44 9.47 6.29
N SER A 82 8.18 9.37 6.73
CA SER A 82 7.17 8.52 6.09
C SER A 82 6.90 8.94 4.65
N VAL A 83 6.73 10.23 4.41
CA VAL A 83 6.51 10.79 3.06
C VAL A 83 7.70 10.49 2.15
N LEU A 84 8.92 10.74 2.63
CA LEU A 84 10.14 10.49 1.86
C LEU A 84 10.33 9.01 1.53
N LEU A 85 10.06 8.11 2.48
CA LEU A 85 10.14 6.67 2.24
C LEU A 85 9.09 6.20 1.22
N SER A 86 7.86 6.65 1.36
CA SER A 86 6.77 6.30 0.45
C SER A 86 7.02 6.79 -0.98
N LEU A 87 7.40 8.06 -1.12
CA LEU A 87 7.72 8.65 -2.41
C LEU A 87 9.02 8.09 -2.98
N GLY A 88 10.00 7.77 -2.14
CA GLY A 88 11.24 7.12 -2.55
C GLY A 88 11.01 5.74 -3.12
N LEU A 89 10.17 4.91 -2.47
CA LEU A 89 9.81 3.59 -2.98
C LEU A 89 9.02 3.69 -4.29
N LEU A 90 8.06 4.61 -4.37
CA LEU A 90 7.30 4.87 -5.60
C LEU A 90 8.23 5.33 -6.72
N GLY A 91 9.13 6.26 -6.44
CA GLY A 91 10.11 6.78 -7.40
C GLY A 91 11.08 5.70 -7.87
N TYR A 92 11.56 4.86 -6.95
CA TYR A 92 12.40 3.71 -7.30
C TYR A 92 11.70 2.75 -8.25
N CYS A 93 10.49 2.36 -7.95
CA CYS A 93 9.75 1.41 -8.79
C CYS A 93 9.31 2.00 -10.13
N LYS A 94 8.92 3.28 -10.15
CA LYS A 94 8.29 3.91 -11.31
C LYS A 94 9.25 4.70 -12.18
N TYR A 95 10.24 5.36 -11.59
CA TYR A 95 11.07 6.34 -12.28
C TYR A 95 12.57 6.03 -12.29
N ALA A 96 13.03 4.95 -11.64
CA ALA A 96 14.46 4.64 -11.59
C ALA A 96 15.09 4.51 -12.98
N ASP A 97 14.45 3.75 -13.86
CA ASP A 97 14.95 3.55 -15.23
C ASP A 97 14.87 4.84 -16.05
N PHE A 98 13.87 5.66 -15.82
CA PHE A 98 13.76 6.99 -16.44
C PHE A 98 14.93 7.89 -16.04
N PHE A 99 15.27 7.96 -14.75
CA PHE A 99 16.42 8.75 -14.28
C PHE A 99 17.74 8.23 -14.81
N ILE A 100 17.94 6.90 -14.80
CA ILE A 100 19.17 6.28 -15.36
C ILE A 100 19.28 6.56 -16.84
N SER A 101 18.21 6.40 -17.60
CA SER A 101 18.19 6.70 -19.04
C SER A 101 18.49 8.16 -19.33
N SER A 102 17.91 9.08 -18.56
CA SER A 102 18.16 10.52 -18.71
C SER A 102 19.61 10.86 -18.36
N LEU A 103 20.15 10.28 -17.30
CA LEU A 103 21.55 10.47 -16.92
C LEU A 103 22.50 9.96 -17.99
N ASN A 104 22.24 8.78 -18.56
CA ASN A 104 23.01 8.24 -19.66
C ASN A 104 23.01 9.17 -20.89
N ALA A 105 21.84 9.74 -21.22
CA ALA A 105 21.68 10.65 -22.34
C ALA A 105 22.48 11.96 -22.17
N VAL A 106 22.53 12.48 -20.94
CA VAL A 106 23.22 13.74 -20.65
C VAL A 106 24.73 13.57 -20.45
N THR A 107 25.15 12.49 -19.79
CA THR A 107 26.55 12.28 -19.40
C THR A 107 27.33 11.39 -20.36
N GLY A 108 26.64 10.69 -21.28
CA GLY A 108 27.27 9.71 -22.15
C GLY A 108 27.70 8.41 -21.46
N LEU A 109 27.28 8.22 -20.19
CA LEU A 109 27.54 7.01 -19.45
C LEU A 109 26.65 5.86 -19.94
N SER A 110 27.13 4.62 -19.78
CA SER A 110 26.40 3.41 -20.16
C SER A 110 25.92 2.65 -18.93
N LEU A 111 25.25 3.34 -18.01
CA LEU A 111 24.70 2.70 -16.81
C LEU A 111 23.59 1.72 -17.19
N LYS A 112 23.65 0.54 -16.61
CA LYS A 112 22.66 -0.51 -16.86
C LYS A 112 21.30 -0.13 -16.25
N LEU A 113 20.24 -0.24 -17.05
CA LEU A 113 18.86 -0.07 -16.57
C LEU A 113 18.51 -1.18 -15.58
N LEU A 114 17.86 -0.81 -14.49
CA LEU A 114 17.42 -1.76 -13.44
C LEU A 114 16.27 -2.63 -13.92
N ARG A 115 15.48 -2.15 -14.88
CA ARG A 115 14.28 -2.83 -15.40
C ARG A 115 13.36 -3.30 -14.29
N VAL A 116 13.13 -2.42 -13.32
CA VAL A 116 12.22 -2.70 -12.22
C VAL A 116 10.80 -2.77 -12.79
N ALA A 117 10.18 -3.93 -12.67
CA ALA A 117 8.77 -4.09 -13.03
C ALA A 117 7.90 -3.25 -12.08
N LEU A 118 6.91 -2.56 -12.65
CA LEU A 118 6.02 -1.70 -11.88
C LEU A 118 4.96 -2.53 -11.16
N PRO A 119 4.91 -2.51 -9.80
CA PRO A 119 3.85 -3.18 -9.07
C PRO A 119 2.48 -2.59 -9.40
N ILE A 120 1.50 -3.46 -9.66
CA ILE A 120 0.13 -3.03 -9.90
C ILE A 120 -0.40 -2.32 -8.65
N GLY A 121 -0.94 -1.13 -8.86
CA GLY A 121 -1.55 -0.35 -7.78
C GLY A 121 -0.57 0.34 -6.83
N ILE A 122 0.74 0.35 -7.09
CA ILE A 122 1.73 0.98 -6.21
C ILE A 122 1.40 2.45 -5.94
N SER A 123 0.95 3.19 -6.94
CA SER A 123 0.54 4.59 -6.77
C SER A 123 -0.67 4.71 -5.84
N PHE A 124 -1.66 3.84 -6.00
CA PHE A 124 -2.87 3.86 -5.19
C PHE A 124 -2.59 3.60 -3.72
N TYR A 125 -1.93 2.49 -3.39
CA TYR A 125 -1.67 2.19 -1.99
C TYR A 125 -0.62 3.13 -1.37
N THR A 126 0.31 3.67 -2.14
CA THR A 126 1.22 4.70 -1.67
C THR A 126 0.47 5.96 -1.27
N PHE A 127 -0.43 6.45 -2.11
CA PHE A 127 -1.25 7.62 -1.79
C PHE A 127 -2.24 7.37 -0.64
N GLN A 128 -2.79 6.17 -0.53
CA GLN A 128 -3.61 5.79 0.62
C GLN A 128 -2.83 5.86 1.94
N ILE A 129 -1.60 5.33 1.95
CA ILE A 129 -0.71 5.37 3.11
C ILE A 129 -0.35 6.82 3.45
N LEU A 130 0.00 7.62 2.45
CA LEU A 130 0.32 9.04 2.65
C LEU A 130 -0.87 9.82 3.21
N SER A 131 -2.06 9.62 2.67
CA SER A 131 -3.29 10.23 3.18
C SER A 131 -3.54 9.83 4.63
N TYR A 132 -3.43 8.55 4.96
CA TYR A 132 -3.58 8.05 6.32
C TYR A 132 -2.59 8.68 7.29
N VAL A 133 -1.31 8.70 6.97
CA VAL A 133 -0.25 9.25 7.84
C VAL A 133 -0.44 10.75 8.05
N VAL A 134 -0.84 11.50 7.02
CA VAL A 134 -1.17 12.92 7.12
C VAL A 134 -2.39 13.14 8.00
N ASP A 135 -3.45 12.35 7.85
CA ASP A 135 -4.66 12.46 8.66
C ASP A 135 -4.37 12.18 10.15
N VAL A 136 -3.51 11.20 10.45
CA VAL A 136 -3.03 10.94 11.82
C VAL A 136 -2.24 12.14 12.37
N TYR A 137 -1.34 12.72 11.56
CA TYR A 137 -0.56 13.89 11.96
C TYR A 137 -1.45 15.12 12.27
N ARG A 138 -2.49 15.31 11.47
CA ARG A 138 -3.46 16.42 11.66
C ARG A 138 -4.37 16.19 12.85
N GLY A 139 -4.46 14.97 13.36
CA GLY A 139 -5.37 14.58 14.43
C GLY A 139 -6.79 14.30 13.95
N ASP A 140 -7.01 14.20 12.64
CA ASP A 140 -8.32 13.90 12.04
C ASP A 140 -8.77 12.48 12.35
N VAL A 141 -7.82 11.55 12.47
CA VAL A 141 -8.06 10.14 12.83
C VAL A 141 -7.02 9.64 13.84
N PRO A 142 -7.39 8.70 14.73
CA PRO A 142 -6.40 8.03 15.57
C PRO A 142 -5.57 7.06 14.76
N ALA A 143 -4.32 6.78 15.18
CA ALA A 143 -3.50 5.76 14.56
C ALA A 143 -4.13 4.38 14.75
N GLN A 144 -4.17 3.58 13.69
CA GLN A 144 -4.71 2.23 13.76
C GLN A 144 -3.80 1.33 14.60
N LYS A 145 -4.38 0.71 15.62
CA LYS A 145 -3.67 -0.19 16.54
C LYS A 145 -3.49 -1.60 15.99
N SER A 146 -4.29 -1.97 15.01
CA SER A 146 -4.25 -3.29 14.38
C SER A 146 -3.62 -3.21 13.00
N PHE A 147 -2.48 -3.88 12.82
CA PHE A 147 -1.83 -4.04 11.51
C PHE A 147 -2.77 -4.70 10.49
N LEU A 148 -3.56 -5.67 10.94
CA LEU A 148 -4.49 -6.39 10.09
C LEU A 148 -5.57 -5.47 9.50
N LYS A 149 -6.16 -4.59 10.33
CA LYS A 149 -7.18 -3.64 9.87
C LYS A 149 -6.62 -2.62 8.90
N LEU A 150 -5.44 -2.08 9.19
CA LEU A 150 -4.76 -1.16 8.30
C LEU A 150 -4.37 -1.85 6.98
N GLY A 151 -3.85 -3.06 7.06
CA GLY A 151 -3.51 -3.86 5.89
C GLY A 151 -4.74 -4.17 5.02
N THR A 152 -5.87 -4.50 5.63
CA THR A 152 -7.13 -4.72 4.91
C THR A 152 -7.58 -3.45 4.18
N TYR A 153 -7.51 -2.30 4.82
CA TYR A 153 -7.84 -1.02 4.20
C TYR A 153 -6.97 -0.72 2.96
N ILE A 154 -5.67 -0.94 3.07
CA ILE A 154 -4.71 -0.60 2.02
C ILE A 154 -4.71 -1.64 0.90
N ALA A 155 -4.77 -2.93 1.24
CA ALA A 155 -4.57 -4.04 0.31
C ALA A 155 -5.86 -4.55 -0.35
N MET A 156 -7.03 -4.01 -0.01
CA MET A 156 -8.29 -4.51 -0.53
C MET A 156 -8.32 -4.53 -2.07
N PHE A 157 -8.39 -5.73 -2.64
CA PHE A 157 -8.18 -5.94 -4.07
C PHE A 157 -9.19 -5.23 -4.99
N PRO A 158 -10.50 -5.11 -4.67
CA PRO A 158 -11.41 -4.38 -5.55
C PRO A 158 -11.06 -2.89 -5.65
N GLN A 159 -10.66 -2.30 -4.54
CA GLN A 159 -10.30 -0.88 -4.47
C GLN A 159 -8.94 -0.60 -5.09
N LEU A 160 -7.98 -1.52 -4.93
CA LEU A 160 -6.62 -1.37 -5.43
C LEU A 160 -6.54 -1.27 -6.95
N ILE A 161 -7.43 -1.97 -7.65
CA ILE A 161 -7.41 -2.09 -9.12
C ILE A 161 -8.36 -1.11 -9.80
N ALA A 162 -9.55 -0.95 -9.29
CA ALA A 162 -10.64 -0.24 -9.98
C ALA A 162 -11.39 0.79 -9.12
N GLY A 163 -11.06 0.88 -7.83
CA GLY A 163 -11.75 1.77 -6.90
C GLY A 163 -11.18 3.18 -6.84
N PRO A 164 -11.97 4.17 -6.41
CA PRO A 164 -11.46 5.49 -6.05
C PRO A 164 -10.56 5.41 -4.82
N ILE A 165 -9.66 6.38 -4.66
CA ILE A 165 -8.89 6.50 -3.43
C ILE A 165 -9.84 6.98 -2.32
N VAL A 166 -10.07 6.11 -1.34
CA VAL A 166 -10.92 6.40 -0.18
C VAL A 166 -10.02 6.80 0.98
N ARG A 167 -10.35 7.91 1.65
CA ARG A 167 -9.61 8.36 2.83
C ARG A 167 -9.94 7.46 4.02
N TYR A 168 -8.93 7.23 4.85
CA TYR A 168 -9.10 6.44 6.08
C TYR A 168 -10.19 7.02 7.02
N ALA A 169 -10.32 8.33 7.04
CA ALA A 169 -11.34 9.01 7.83
C ALA A 169 -12.80 8.72 7.40
N GLU A 170 -13.00 8.19 6.21
CA GLU A 170 -14.32 7.87 5.64
C GLU A 170 -14.77 6.43 5.92
N ILE A 171 -13.91 5.62 6.54
CA ILE A 171 -14.14 4.23 6.88
C ILE A 171 -14.26 4.05 8.39
#